data_818c9a9cce293bd3205e43f8a283d62f
#
_entry.id   818c9a9cce293bd3205e43f8a283d62f
#
_cell.length_a   1.000
_cell.length_b   1.000
_cell.length_c   1.000
_cell.angle_alpha   90.00
_cell.angle_beta   90.00
_cell.angle_gamma   90.00
#
_symmetry.space_group_name_H-M   'P 1'
#
loop_
_entity.id
_entity.type
_entity.pdbx_description
1 polymer ?
#
loop_
_entity_poly.entity_id
_entity_poly.type
_entity_poly.pdbx_seq_one_letter_code
_entity_poly.pdbx_strand_id
1 'polypeptide(L)' 'MNPNETYRLWCVALLNESADDAREAYENLRAWMERGGFEPLEFSTHPFARKQFFTFNPRTGRLA' A
#
# COMPACT_ATOMS: atom_id res chain seq x y z
N MET A 1 -11.30 0.30 9.19
CA MET A 1 -10.14 -0.31 8.49
C MET A 1 -8.90 -0.25 9.36
N ASN A 2 -8.04 -1.26 9.27
CA ASN A 2 -6.72 -1.22 9.91
C ASN A 2 -5.67 -0.96 8.84
N PRO A 3 -5.11 0.26 8.78
CA PRO A 3 -4.15 0.59 7.72
C PRO A 3 -2.87 -0.24 7.76
N ASN A 4 -2.45 -0.69 8.94
CA ASN A 4 -1.28 -1.55 9.06
C ASN A 4 -1.51 -2.91 8.40
N GLU A 5 -2.68 -3.46 8.57
CA GLU A 5 -3.05 -4.73 7.97
C GLU A 5 -3.20 -4.59 6.45
N THR A 6 -3.81 -3.52 5.99
CA THR A 6 -3.98 -3.27 4.56
C THR A 6 -2.63 -3.10 3.88
N TYR A 7 -1.71 -2.38 4.52
CA TYR A 7 -0.36 -2.23 4.00
C TYR A 7 0.33 -3.59 3.90
N ARG A 8 0.16 -4.45 4.90
CA ARG A 8 0.76 -5.80 4.89
C ARG A 8 0.20 -6.62 3.74
N LEU A 9 -1.11 -6.53 3.48
CA LEU A 9 -1.73 -7.24 2.37
C LEU A 9 -1.15 -6.79 1.04
N TRP A 10 -0.90 -5.50 0.90
CA TRP A 10 -0.26 -4.96 -0.29
C TRP A 10 1.14 -5.55 -0.49
N CYS A 11 1.93 -5.61 0.58
CA CYS A 11 3.28 -6.18 0.52
C CYS A 11 3.24 -7.65 0.13
N VAL A 12 2.34 -8.42 0.72
CA VAL A 12 2.19 -9.85 0.42
C VAL A 12 1.79 -10.04 -1.04
N ALA A 13 0.87 -9.21 -1.53
CA ALA A 13 0.44 -9.28 -2.92
C ALA A 13 1.60 -9.02 -3.88
N LEU A 14 2.47 -8.07 -3.56
CA LEU A 14 3.65 -7.82 -4.37
C LEU A 14 4.61 -9.01 -4.39
N LEU A 15 4.81 -9.63 -3.23
CA LEU A 15 5.68 -10.81 -3.13
C LEU A 15 5.14 -11.99 -3.93
N ASN A 16 3.82 -12.11 -3.98
CA ASN A 16 3.15 -13.19 -4.71
C ASN A 16 2.87 -12.82 -6.17
N GLU A 17 3.31 -11.65 -6.60
CA GLU A 17 3.08 -11.13 -7.95
C GLU A 17 1.60 -11.11 -8.32
N SER A 18 0.75 -10.84 -7.33
CA SER A 18 -0.70 -10.74 -7.53
C SER A 18 -1.08 -9.28 -7.78
N ALA A 19 -1.04 -8.86 -9.04
CA ALA A 19 -1.29 -7.46 -9.41
C ALA A 19 -2.67 -6.97 -8.97
N ASP A 20 -3.68 -7.81 -9.11
CA ASP A 20 -5.05 -7.41 -8.75
C ASP A 20 -5.19 -7.18 -7.25
N ASP A 21 -4.61 -8.06 -6.44
CA ASP A 21 -4.67 -7.92 -4.99
C ASP A 21 -3.85 -6.72 -4.53
N ALA A 22 -2.69 -6.50 -5.15
CA ALA A 22 -1.86 -5.34 -4.82
C ALA A 22 -2.59 -4.04 -5.15
N ARG A 23 -3.26 -3.99 -6.29
CA ARG A 23 -4.04 -2.83 -6.69
C ARG A 23 -5.17 -2.55 -5.71
N GLU A 24 -5.90 -3.58 -5.34
CA GLU A 24 -7.02 -3.43 -4.41
C GLU A 24 -6.55 -2.89 -3.06
N ALA A 25 -5.51 -3.47 -2.49
CA ALA A 25 -4.97 -3.02 -1.21
C ALA A 25 -4.45 -1.58 -1.33
N TYR A 26 -3.78 -1.26 -2.41
CA TYR A 26 -3.25 0.08 -2.66
C TYR A 26 -4.39 1.12 -2.71
N GLU A 27 -5.43 0.83 -3.47
CA GLU A 27 -6.55 1.76 -3.61
C GLU A 27 -7.32 1.94 -2.30
N ASN A 28 -7.52 0.85 -1.57
CA ASN A 28 -8.19 0.91 -0.28
C ASN A 28 -7.41 1.76 0.71
N LEU A 29 -6.11 1.58 0.79
CA LEU A 29 -5.27 2.35 1.71
C LEU A 29 -5.18 3.82 1.29
N ARG A 30 -5.06 4.08 -0.01
CA ARG A 30 -5.05 5.44 -0.52
C ARG A 30 -6.34 6.18 -0.15
N ALA A 31 -7.48 5.54 -0.39
CA ALA A 31 -8.77 6.14 -0.07
C ALA A 31 -8.90 6.42 1.43
N TRP A 32 -8.42 5.51 2.25
CA TRP A 32 -8.43 5.68 3.71
C TRP A 32 -7.64 6.92 4.13
N MET A 33 -6.43 7.08 3.60
CA MET A 33 -5.58 8.21 3.94
C MET A 33 -6.14 9.53 3.40
N GLU A 34 -6.74 9.51 2.22
CA GLU A 34 -7.34 10.71 1.62
C GLU A 34 -8.54 11.23 2.42
N ARG A 35 -9.21 10.35 3.17
CA ARG A 35 -10.31 10.74 4.05
C ARG A 35 -9.84 11.21 5.42
N GLY A 36 -8.53 11.33 5.60
CA GLY A 36 -7.96 11.76 6.87
C GLY A 36 -7.62 10.61 7.82
N GLY A 37 -7.65 9.38 7.34
CA GLY A 37 -7.23 8.22 8.13
C GLY A 37 -5.74 8.26 8.40
N PHE A 38 -5.32 7.70 9.54
CA PHE A 38 -3.91 7.71 9.90
C PHE A 38 -3.13 6.71 9.02
N GLU A 39 -1.86 7.05 8.79
CA GLU A 39 -0.97 6.22 7.98
C GLU A 39 -0.55 4.95 8.71
N PRO A 40 -0.20 3.88 7.97
CA PRO A 40 0.40 2.71 8.60
C PRO A 40 1.62 3.07 9.43
N LEU A 41 1.81 2.35 10.53
CA LEU A 41 2.96 2.59 11.41
C LEU A 41 4.28 2.44 10.67
N GLU A 42 4.33 1.53 9.69
CA GLU A 42 5.53 1.33 8.88
C GLU A 42 6.00 2.60 8.19
N PHE A 43 5.06 3.48 7.80
CA PHE A 43 5.42 4.70 7.11
C PHE A 43 6.21 5.65 8.01
N SER A 44 5.93 5.62 9.32
CA SER A 44 6.65 6.46 10.30
C SER A 44 7.99 5.84 10.69
N THR A 45 8.02 4.53 10.89
CA THR A 45 9.24 3.85 11.32
C THR A 45 10.20 3.58 10.16
N HIS A 46 9.67 3.47 8.94
CA HIS A 46 10.48 3.22 7.74
C HIS A 46 10.04 4.16 6.62
N PRO A 47 10.59 5.39 6.57
CA PRO A 47 10.21 6.37 5.53
C PRO A 47 10.35 5.83 4.10
N PHE A 48 11.28 4.91 3.88
CA PHE A 48 11.46 4.29 2.57
C PHE A 48 10.23 3.47 2.17
N ALA A 49 9.57 2.85 3.13
CA ALA A 49 8.36 2.08 2.86
C ALA A 49 7.24 2.98 2.34
N ARG A 50 7.12 4.18 2.92
CA ARG A 50 6.13 5.17 2.46
C ARG A 50 6.41 5.58 1.03
N LYS A 51 7.67 5.85 0.73
CA LYS A 51 8.08 6.24 -0.61
C LYS A 51 7.78 5.13 -1.63
N GLN A 52 8.10 3.90 -1.30
CA GLN A 52 7.80 2.76 -2.17
C GLN A 52 6.30 2.64 -2.44
N PHE A 53 5.49 2.78 -1.41
CA PHE A 53 4.05 2.67 -1.56
C PHE A 53 3.54 3.69 -2.57
N PHE A 54 4.00 4.94 -2.47
CA PHE A 54 3.53 6.01 -3.35
C PHE A 54 4.13 5.98 -4.75
N THR A 55 5.15 5.15 -4.98
CA THR A 55 5.67 4.93 -6.33
C THR A 55 5.03 3.75 -7.03
N PHE A 56 4.18 3.00 -6.32
CA PHE A 56 3.48 1.86 -6.91
C PHE A 56 2.60 2.32 -8.07
N ASN A 57 2.66 1.57 -9.18
CA ASN A 57 1.82 1.84 -10.34
C ASN A 57 0.67 0.84 -10.36
N PRO A 58 -0.56 1.27 -10.04
CA PRO A 58 -1.70 0.33 -10.00
C PRO A 58 -2.08 -0.23 -11.37
N ARG A 59 -1.67 0.42 -12.45
CA ARG A 59 -1.97 -0.07 -13.79
C ARG A 59 -1.18 -1.33 -14.11
N THR A 60 0.08 -1.37 -13.69
CA THR A 60 0.95 -2.51 -13.95
C THR A 60 0.98 -3.50 -12.80
N GLY A 61 0.56 -3.06 -11.61
CA GLY A 61 0.65 -3.86 -10.39
C GLY A 61 2.07 -4.01 -9.89
N ARG A 62 2.95 -3.10 -10.25
CA ARG A 62 4.37 -3.14 -9.90
C ARG A 62 4.85 -1.82 -9.34
N LEU A 63 5.98 -1.87 -8.66
CA LEU A 63 6.66 -0.65 -8.25
C LEU A 63 7.28 -0.01 -9.50
N ALA A 64 7.13 1.29 -9.57
CA ALA A 64 7.63 2.04 -10.73
C ALA A 64 9.14 2.19 -10.68
#